data_67f0ec96802d5e0a136a26be73bcdb53
#
_entry.id   67f0ec96802d5e0a136a26be73bcdb53
#
_cell.length_a   1.000
_cell.length_b   1.000
_cell.length_c   1.000
_cell.angle_alpha   90.00
_cell.angle_beta   90.00
_cell.angle_gamma   90.00
#
_symmetry.space_group_name_H-M   'P 1'
#
loop_
_entity.id
_entity.type
_entity.pdbx_description
1 polymer ?
#
loop_
_entity_poly.entity_id
_entity_poly.type
_entity_poly.pdbx_seq_one_letter_code
_entity_poly.pdbx_strand_id
1 'polypeptide(L)'
;YNVVLTQWAANAESSQEPLPAEQCYYSVTFIGLKYGKREQWINLLKNRGIDVNCFGYGWETGPVSGDEIPQIIRKSVISLNFSDSSLQIKNLIPRRIKQIKARNFEVPGAGGMLLTENAPGIEKYYVLGKEIATFTNLDELVEKINYYLNNNDKRDDIAYAGNIRTCKEHIYDERMKDLIGSALE
;
A
#
# COMPACT_ATOMS: atom_id res chain seq x y z
N TYR A 1 17.27 -12.18 26.67
CA TYR A 1 17.33 -11.25 25.55
C TYR A 1 16.01 -10.49 25.48
N ASN A 2 16.04 -9.16 25.48
CA ASN A 2 14.85 -8.34 25.25
C ASN A 2 14.57 -8.34 23.75
N VAL A 3 13.38 -8.80 23.36
CA VAL A 3 12.93 -8.78 21.97
C VAL A 3 12.01 -7.59 21.76
N VAL A 4 12.42 -6.68 20.88
CA VAL A 4 11.60 -5.52 20.50
C VAL A 4 10.97 -5.81 19.14
N LEU A 5 9.65 -5.74 19.07
CA LEU A 5 8.91 -5.87 17.82
C LEU A 5 8.83 -4.51 17.14
N THR A 6 9.36 -4.41 15.93
CA THR A 6 9.22 -3.21 15.08
C THR A 6 8.49 -3.55 13.77
N GLN A 7 8.13 -2.54 12.99
CA GLN A 7 7.40 -2.66 11.73
C GLN A 7 8.06 -1.81 10.64
N TRP A 8 7.72 -2.08 9.38
CA TRP A 8 8.04 -1.22 8.24
C TRP A 8 7.58 0.22 8.49
N ALA A 9 8.20 1.16 7.80
CA ALA A 9 7.87 2.58 7.85
C ALA A 9 8.05 3.23 6.47
N ALA A 10 7.62 4.47 6.32
CA ALA A 10 7.93 5.29 5.16
C ALA A 10 9.30 5.97 5.32
N ASN A 11 9.94 6.29 4.19
CA ASN A 11 11.14 7.12 4.20
C ASN A 11 10.72 8.60 4.25
N ALA A 12 11.23 9.35 5.22
CA ALA A 12 10.95 10.77 5.38
C ALA A 12 11.30 11.59 4.12
N GLU A 13 12.42 11.26 3.46
CA GLU A 13 12.86 11.94 2.23
C GLU A 13 11.91 11.74 1.04
N SER A 14 11.13 10.65 1.05
CA SER A 14 10.13 10.34 0.03
C SER A 14 8.74 10.86 0.37
N SER A 15 8.57 11.49 1.53
CA SER A 15 7.28 12.01 1.98
C SER A 15 6.88 13.24 1.17
N GLN A 16 5.65 13.24 0.67
CA GLN A 16 5.08 14.31 -0.16
C GLN A 16 3.61 14.50 0.20
N GLU A 17 3.12 15.74 0.05
CA GLU A 17 1.69 16.01 0.18
C GLU A 17 0.90 15.35 -0.96
N PRO A 18 -0.29 14.82 -0.69
CA PRO A 18 -1.17 14.27 -1.71
C PRO A 18 -1.52 15.27 -2.80
N LEU A 19 -1.66 14.77 -4.02
CA LEU A 19 -2.32 15.53 -5.09
C LEU A 19 -3.83 15.29 -5.03
N PRO A 20 -4.66 16.29 -5.34
CA PRO A 20 -6.07 16.08 -5.65
C PRO A 20 -6.24 15.03 -6.75
N ALA A 21 -7.29 14.23 -6.67
CA ALA A 21 -7.55 13.14 -7.64
C ALA A 21 -7.54 13.63 -9.09
N GLU A 22 -8.06 14.83 -9.34
CA GLU A 22 -8.13 15.45 -10.68
C GLU A 22 -6.76 15.79 -11.27
N GLN A 23 -5.73 15.91 -10.44
CA GLN A 23 -4.34 16.17 -10.86
C GLN A 23 -3.52 14.88 -11.01
N CYS A 24 -4.11 13.73 -10.69
CA CYS A 24 -3.44 12.46 -10.84
C CYS A 24 -3.40 12.02 -12.30
N TYR A 25 -2.26 11.44 -12.72
CA TYR A 25 -2.06 10.94 -14.07
C TYR A 25 -2.57 9.51 -14.26
N TYR A 26 -2.38 8.66 -13.26
CA TYR A 26 -2.78 7.24 -13.29
C TYR A 26 -4.09 7.05 -12.53
N SER A 27 -5.05 6.34 -13.12
CA SER A 27 -6.28 5.96 -12.40
C SER A 27 -5.98 4.95 -11.30
N VAL A 28 -5.33 3.84 -11.65
CA VAL A 28 -4.97 2.78 -10.69
C VAL A 28 -3.57 2.29 -10.97
N THR A 29 -2.74 2.19 -9.94
CA THR A 29 -1.36 1.67 -10.06
C THR A 29 -1.12 0.49 -9.11
N PHE A 30 -0.21 -0.38 -9.53
CA PHE A 30 0.41 -1.39 -8.68
C PHE A 30 1.92 -1.38 -8.89
N ILE A 31 2.70 -1.25 -7.81
CA ILE A 31 4.17 -1.27 -7.87
C ILE A 31 4.68 -2.46 -7.05
N GLY A 32 5.24 -3.46 -7.73
CA GLY A 32 5.77 -4.66 -7.09
C GLY A 32 6.01 -5.81 -8.07
N LEU A 33 6.61 -6.88 -7.58
CA LEU A 33 6.90 -8.08 -8.38
C LEU A 33 5.63 -8.74 -8.91
N LYS A 34 5.68 -9.21 -10.16
CA LYS A 34 4.66 -10.05 -10.77
C LYS A 34 4.84 -11.50 -10.30
N TYR A 35 4.19 -11.86 -9.20
CA TYR A 35 4.23 -13.24 -8.71
C TYR A 35 2.94 -13.64 -7.98
N GLY A 36 2.72 -14.96 -7.87
CA GLY A 36 1.61 -15.53 -7.12
C GLY A 36 0.24 -15.14 -7.69
N LYS A 37 -0.65 -14.64 -6.84
CA LYS A 37 -2.01 -14.23 -7.24
C LYS A 37 -2.07 -12.87 -7.92
N ARG A 38 -1.01 -12.06 -7.88
CA ARG A 38 -1.03 -10.67 -8.35
C ARG A 38 -1.43 -10.56 -9.81
N GLU A 39 -0.77 -11.35 -10.68
CA GLU A 39 -1.11 -11.39 -12.09
C GLU A 39 -2.57 -11.81 -12.33
N GLN A 40 -3.01 -12.85 -11.64
CA GLN A 40 -4.39 -13.32 -11.73
C GLN A 40 -5.38 -12.21 -11.35
N TRP A 41 -5.12 -11.49 -10.25
CA TRP A 41 -6.01 -10.42 -9.78
C TRP A 41 -6.01 -9.22 -10.74
N ILE A 42 -4.84 -8.82 -11.26
CA ILE A 42 -4.74 -7.76 -12.26
C ILE A 42 -5.52 -8.13 -13.53
N ASN A 43 -5.38 -9.38 -14.01
CA ASN A 43 -6.13 -9.86 -15.17
C ASN A 43 -7.66 -9.89 -14.90
N LEU A 44 -8.07 -10.28 -13.70
CA LEU A 44 -9.48 -10.26 -13.30
C LEU A 44 -10.04 -8.83 -13.22
N LEU A 45 -9.26 -7.86 -12.74
CA LEU A 45 -9.62 -6.44 -12.77
C LEU A 45 -9.79 -5.94 -14.21
N LYS A 46 -8.85 -6.28 -15.09
CA LYS A 46 -8.93 -5.94 -16.53
C LYS A 46 -10.20 -6.51 -17.18
N ASN A 47 -10.56 -7.76 -16.87
CA ASN A 47 -11.80 -8.38 -17.36
C ASN A 47 -13.08 -7.70 -16.82
N ARG A 48 -12.97 -6.92 -15.75
CA ARG A 48 -14.04 -6.07 -15.18
C ARG A 48 -13.98 -4.62 -15.66
N GLY A 49 -13.14 -4.32 -16.68
CA GLY A 49 -12.99 -2.98 -17.25
C GLY A 49 -12.11 -2.02 -16.43
N ILE A 50 -11.32 -2.54 -15.49
CA ILE A 50 -10.39 -1.76 -14.67
C ILE A 50 -8.97 -2.01 -15.14
N ASP A 51 -8.37 -1.01 -15.80
CA ASP A 51 -6.96 -1.05 -16.17
C ASP A 51 -6.08 -0.62 -15.00
N VAL A 52 -5.02 -1.42 -14.73
CA VAL A 52 -4.04 -1.15 -13.68
C VAL A 52 -2.67 -0.97 -14.29
N ASN A 53 -2.05 0.18 -14.09
CA ASN A 53 -0.68 0.44 -14.48
C ASN A 53 0.26 -0.28 -13.50
N CYS A 54 0.89 -1.36 -13.97
CA CYS A 54 1.73 -2.23 -13.15
C CYS A 54 3.20 -1.93 -13.40
N PHE A 55 4.00 -1.74 -12.33
CA PHE A 55 5.43 -1.49 -12.39
C PHE A 55 6.18 -2.51 -11.53
N GLY A 56 7.34 -2.97 -12.02
CA GLY A 56 8.20 -3.91 -11.32
C GLY A 56 8.59 -5.11 -12.15
N TYR A 57 9.45 -5.95 -11.62
CA TYR A 57 9.93 -7.13 -12.32
C TYR A 57 8.80 -8.08 -12.72
N GLY A 58 8.84 -8.53 -13.97
CA GLY A 58 7.88 -9.44 -14.59
C GLY A 58 6.70 -8.74 -15.27
N TRP A 59 6.45 -7.46 -15.04
CA TRP A 59 5.47 -6.65 -15.77
C TRP A 59 6.09 -6.09 -17.05
N GLU A 60 5.24 -5.77 -18.05
CA GLU A 60 5.67 -5.23 -19.34
C GLU A 60 6.40 -3.88 -19.21
N THR A 61 5.98 -3.05 -18.26
CA THR A 61 6.62 -1.76 -17.95
C THR A 61 8.02 -1.90 -17.35
N GLY A 62 8.33 -3.09 -16.79
CA GLY A 62 9.59 -3.33 -16.11
C GLY A 62 9.72 -2.65 -14.75
N PRO A 63 10.91 -2.74 -14.12
CA PRO A 63 11.21 -2.08 -12.86
C PRO A 63 11.36 -0.57 -13.06
N VAL A 64 11.02 0.18 -12.02
CA VAL A 64 11.26 1.63 -11.91
C VAL A 64 12.30 1.90 -10.83
N SER A 65 12.98 3.03 -10.91
CA SER A 65 13.98 3.44 -9.91
C SER A 65 13.33 3.77 -8.56
N GLY A 66 14.12 3.73 -7.49
CA GLY A 66 13.65 4.08 -6.15
C GLY A 66 13.04 5.48 -6.09
N ASP A 67 13.63 6.44 -6.82
CA ASP A 67 13.21 7.84 -6.83
C ASP A 67 11.93 8.06 -7.65
N GLU A 68 11.64 7.20 -8.62
CA GLU A 68 10.41 7.27 -9.42
C GLU A 68 9.21 6.72 -8.65
N ILE A 69 9.40 5.76 -7.74
CA ILE A 69 8.32 5.11 -6.99
C ILE A 69 7.42 6.12 -6.27
N PRO A 70 7.94 7.07 -5.45
CA PRO A 70 7.10 8.07 -4.77
C PRO A 70 6.34 8.95 -5.75
N GLN A 71 6.94 9.29 -6.89
CA GLN A 71 6.31 10.12 -7.92
C GLN A 71 5.14 9.41 -8.60
N ILE A 72 5.29 8.13 -8.93
CA ILE A 72 4.22 7.31 -9.50
C ILE A 72 3.07 7.18 -8.50
N ILE A 73 3.40 6.89 -7.22
CA ILE A 73 2.41 6.78 -6.14
C ILE A 73 1.62 8.08 -6.01
N ARG A 74 2.29 9.21 -5.89
CA ARG A 74 1.67 10.53 -5.73
C ARG A 74 0.76 10.91 -6.89
N LYS A 75 1.15 10.51 -8.12
CA LYS A 75 0.39 10.78 -9.36
C LYS A 75 -0.68 9.74 -9.66
N SER A 76 -1.03 8.89 -8.71
CA SER A 76 -2.04 7.84 -8.85
C SER A 76 -3.30 8.19 -8.06
N VAL A 77 -4.47 8.05 -8.68
CA VAL A 77 -5.74 8.17 -7.95
C VAL A 77 -5.79 7.07 -6.88
N ILE A 78 -5.48 5.83 -7.25
CA ILE A 78 -5.43 4.69 -6.33
C ILE A 78 -4.12 3.93 -6.50
N SER A 79 -3.42 3.66 -5.40
CA SER A 79 -2.27 2.76 -5.36
C SER A 79 -2.65 1.46 -4.65
N LEU A 80 -2.58 0.34 -5.40
CA LEU A 80 -2.93 -0.99 -4.90
C LEU A 80 -1.76 -1.63 -4.15
N ASN A 81 -2.10 -2.42 -3.12
CA ASN A 81 -1.16 -3.34 -2.48
C ASN A 81 -1.81 -4.70 -2.19
N PHE A 82 -1.05 -5.79 -2.39
CA PHE A 82 -1.45 -7.15 -2.09
C PHE A 82 -0.62 -7.69 -0.92
N SER A 83 -1.30 -8.22 0.08
CA SER A 83 -0.70 -8.64 1.36
C SER A 83 -0.17 -10.07 1.37
N ASP A 84 -0.43 -10.87 0.33
CA ASP A 84 0.04 -12.25 0.28
C ASP A 84 1.57 -12.36 0.43
N SER A 85 2.02 -13.22 1.37
CA SER A 85 3.41 -13.61 1.48
C SER A 85 3.76 -14.72 0.47
N SER A 86 5.04 -15.13 0.46
CA SER A 86 5.45 -16.38 -0.17
C SER A 86 4.71 -17.57 0.45
N LEU A 87 4.59 -18.65 -0.32
CA LEU A 87 3.98 -19.89 0.15
C LEU A 87 4.79 -20.44 1.32
N GLN A 88 4.13 -20.67 2.46
CA GLN A 88 4.69 -21.32 3.63
C GLN A 88 4.06 -22.70 3.78
N ILE A 89 4.86 -23.71 4.10
CA ILE A 89 4.37 -25.05 4.42
C ILE A 89 4.38 -25.18 5.95
N LYS A 90 3.20 -25.29 6.55
CA LYS A 90 3.04 -25.57 7.98
C LYS A 90 2.20 -26.83 8.14
N ASN A 91 2.76 -27.83 8.83
CA ASN A 91 2.14 -29.16 9.00
C ASN A 91 1.72 -29.81 7.67
N LEU A 92 2.60 -29.79 6.66
CA LEU A 92 2.37 -30.29 5.30
C LEU A 92 1.24 -29.61 4.53
N ILE A 93 0.64 -28.55 5.06
CA ILE A 93 -0.42 -27.79 4.40
C ILE A 93 0.19 -26.47 3.88
N PRO A 94 0.14 -26.23 2.57
CA PRO A 94 0.58 -24.96 1.99
C PRO A 94 -0.38 -23.84 2.42
N ARG A 95 0.15 -22.79 3.02
CA ARG A 95 -0.61 -21.59 3.42
C ARG A 95 0.09 -20.34 2.94
N ARG A 96 -0.69 -19.40 2.44
CA ARG A 96 -0.25 -18.02 2.22
C ARG A 96 -0.72 -17.17 3.40
N ILE A 97 0.22 -16.52 4.06
CA ILE A 97 -0.05 -15.67 5.21
C ILE A 97 -0.17 -14.23 4.71
N LYS A 98 -1.19 -13.52 5.15
CA LYS A 98 -1.31 -12.09 4.91
C LYS A 98 -0.33 -11.35 5.80
N GLN A 99 0.40 -10.40 5.22
CA GLN A 99 1.43 -9.63 5.91
C GLN A 99 1.28 -8.14 5.62
N ILE A 100 1.55 -7.33 6.62
CA ILE A 100 1.77 -5.90 6.44
C ILE A 100 3.09 -5.74 5.68
N LYS A 101 3.07 -4.99 4.58
CA LYS A 101 4.21 -4.75 3.71
C LYS A 101 4.72 -3.32 3.87
N ALA A 102 5.96 -3.05 3.48
CA ALA A 102 6.50 -1.70 3.44
C ALA A 102 5.58 -0.73 2.67
N ARG A 103 5.00 -1.21 1.58
CA ARG A 103 4.05 -0.45 0.75
C ARG A 103 2.84 0.09 1.51
N ASN A 104 2.45 -0.52 2.63
CA ASN A 104 1.37 -0.01 3.48
C ASN A 104 1.71 1.34 4.12
N PHE A 105 3.00 1.65 4.26
CA PHE A 105 3.50 2.91 4.81
C PHE A 105 4.05 3.83 3.71
N GLU A 106 4.74 3.25 2.73
CA GLU A 106 5.34 4.02 1.62
C GLU A 106 4.28 4.74 0.77
N VAL A 107 3.11 4.11 0.52
CA VAL A 107 2.07 4.73 -0.29
C VAL A 107 1.48 5.96 0.39
N PRO A 108 0.97 5.90 1.62
CA PRO A 108 0.46 7.10 2.28
C PRO A 108 1.58 8.13 2.53
N GLY A 109 2.80 7.70 2.88
CA GLY A 109 3.95 8.60 3.06
C GLY A 109 4.27 9.42 1.81
N ALA A 110 4.22 8.80 0.63
CA ALA A 110 4.43 9.46 -0.66
C ALA A 110 3.21 10.25 -1.17
N GLY A 111 2.17 10.42 -0.37
CA GLY A 111 0.97 11.18 -0.72
C GLY A 111 -0.03 10.41 -1.62
N GLY A 112 0.06 9.09 -1.67
CA GLY A 112 -0.88 8.26 -2.42
C GLY A 112 -2.06 7.78 -1.58
N MET A 113 -3.22 7.57 -2.21
CA MET A 113 -4.34 6.85 -1.61
C MET A 113 -4.07 5.35 -1.67
N LEU A 114 -3.94 4.73 -0.51
CA LEU A 114 -3.70 3.29 -0.40
C LEU A 114 -5.00 2.49 -0.38
N LEU A 115 -5.15 1.58 -1.34
CA LEU A 115 -6.15 0.51 -1.30
C LEU A 115 -5.42 -0.84 -1.19
N THR A 116 -5.43 -1.43 0.00
CA THR A 116 -4.63 -2.62 0.31
C THR A 116 -5.47 -3.84 0.63
N GLU A 117 -4.99 -5.01 0.23
CA GLU A 117 -5.55 -6.25 0.75
C GLU A 117 -5.38 -6.30 2.27
N ASN A 118 -6.45 -6.63 3.00
CA ASN A 118 -6.44 -6.65 4.45
C ASN A 118 -5.39 -7.64 5.00
N ALA A 119 -4.63 -7.19 5.99
CA ALA A 119 -3.64 -7.99 6.69
C ALA A 119 -3.86 -7.85 8.21
N PRO A 120 -3.82 -8.95 8.99
CA PRO A 120 -4.01 -8.89 10.43
C PRO A 120 -3.05 -7.90 11.10
N GLY A 121 -3.57 -7.02 11.94
CA GLY A 121 -2.81 -6.04 12.70
C GLY A 121 -2.63 -4.69 11.99
N ILE A 122 -3.11 -4.51 10.76
CA ILE A 122 -3.01 -3.22 10.05
C ILE A 122 -3.82 -2.12 10.76
N GLU A 123 -4.89 -2.50 11.44
CA GLU A 123 -5.74 -1.63 12.26
C GLU A 123 -5.02 -1.00 13.46
N LYS A 124 -3.84 -1.51 13.83
CA LYS A 124 -2.98 -0.91 14.86
C LYS A 124 -2.25 0.34 14.39
N TYR A 125 -2.13 0.50 13.07
CA TYR A 125 -1.38 1.58 12.44
C TYR A 125 -2.28 2.62 11.80
N TYR A 126 -3.44 2.20 11.29
CA TYR A 126 -4.35 3.06 10.54
C TYR A 126 -5.81 2.85 10.93
N VAL A 127 -6.59 3.90 10.88
CA VAL A 127 -8.05 3.84 10.94
C VAL A 127 -8.59 3.43 9.56
N LEU A 128 -9.06 2.18 9.45
CA LEU A 128 -9.55 1.61 8.20
C LEU A 128 -10.77 2.37 7.68
N GLY A 129 -10.79 2.68 6.40
CA GLY A 129 -11.82 3.46 5.73
C GLY A 129 -11.74 4.97 5.95
N LYS A 130 -10.73 5.45 6.73
CA LYS A 130 -10.47 6.87 6.96
C LYS A 130 -9.05 7.29 6.56
N GLU A 131 -8.05 6.50 6.92
CA GLU A 131 -6.63 6.79 6.66
C GLU A 131 -6.06 5.91 5.55
N ILE A 132 -6.60 4.70 5.41
CA ILE A 132 -6.36 3.79 4.30
C ILE A 132 -7.65 3.04 3.96
N ALA A 133 -7.78 2.54 2.73
CA ALA A 133 -8.85 1.62 2.36
C ALA A 133 -8.33 0.19 2.27
N THR A 134 -9.16 -0.78 2.68
CA THR A 134 -8.80 -2.20 2.65
C THR A 134 -9.84 -3.00 1.85
N PHE A 135 -9.43 -4.17 1.34
CA PHE A 135 -10.32 -5.15 0.72
C PHE A 135 -9.94 -6.57 1.14
N THR A 136 -10.87 -7.50 1.08
CA THR A 136 -10.69 -8.90 1.47
C THR A 136 -10.83 -9.87 0.31
N ASN A 137 -11.55 -9.49 -0.73
CA ASN A 137 -11.83 -10.29 -1.92
C ASN A 137 -11.90 -9.42 -3.18
N LEU A 138 -12.03 -10.07 -4.35
CA LEU A 138 -12.02 -9.39 -5.63
C LEU A 138 -13.23 -8.48 -5.85
N ASP A 139 -14.41 -8.91 -5.43
CA ASP A 139 -15.64 -8.13 -5.65
C ASP A 139 -15.60 -6.83 -4.83
N GLU A 140 -15.15 -6.90 -3.58
CA GLU A 140 -14.91 -5.72 -2.74
C GLU A 140 -13.82 -4.81 -3.32
N LEU A 141 -12.75 -5.38 -3.91
CA LEU A 141 -11.71 -4.61 -4.59
C LEU A 141 -12.29 -3.82 -5.77
N VAL A 142 -13.07 -4.48 -6.64
CA VAL A 142 -13.74 -3.85 -7.80
C VAL A 142 -14.69 -2.75 -7.34
N GLU A 143 -15.52 -3.01 -6.33
CA GLU A 143 -16.46 -2.04 -5.77
C GLU A 143 -15.71 -0.79 -5.27
N LYS A 144 -14.65 -0.97 -4.46
CA LYS A 144 -13.89 0.14 -3.89
C LYS A 144 -13.11 0.93 -4.94
N ILE A 145 -12.53 0.27 -5.95
CA ILE A 145 -11.89 0.97 -7.06
C ILE A 145 -12.91 1.88 -7.75
N ASN A 146 -14.06 1.32 -8.16
CA ASN A 146 -15.11 2.10 -8.82
C ASN A 146 -15.62 3.22 -7.92
N TYR A 147 -15.80 2.97 -6.62
CA TYR A 147 -16.24 3.99 -5.67
C TYR A 147 -15.27 5.17 -5.64
N TYR A 148 -13.97 4.94 -5.42
CA TYR A 148 -13.01 6.03 -5.29
C TYR A 148 -12.65 6.71 -6.61
N LEU A 149 -12.76 6.03 -7.74
CA LEU A 149 -12.62 6.66 -9.06
C LEU A 149 -13.78 7.60 -9.41
N ASN A 150 -14.96 7.41 -8.79
CA ASN A 150 -16.15 8.24 -8.99
C ASN A 150 -16.43 9.22 -7.83
N ASN A 151 -15.61 9.23 -6.77
CA ASN A 151 -15.79 10.08 -5.59
C ASN A 151 -14.46 10.70 -5.16
N ASN A 152 -14.00 11.70 -5.93
CA ASN A 152 -12.71 12.37 -5.73
C ASN A 152 -12.53 12.88 -4.29
N ASP A 153 -13.54 13.57 -3.72
CA ASP A 153 -13.48 14.08 -2.35
C ASP A 153 -13.19 12.98 -1.34
N LYS A 154 -13.85 11.81 -1.48
CA LYS A 154 -13.64 10.66 -0.56
C LYS A 154 -12.27 10.03 -0.74
N ARG A 155 -11.76 10.00 -1.97
CA ARG A 155 -10.40 9.56 -2.25
C ARG A 155 -9.37 10.52 -1.63
N ASP A 156 -9.58 11.81 -1.77
CA ASP A 156 -8.69 12.84 -1.26
C ASP A 156 -8.68 12.86 0.27
N ASP A 157 -9.85 12.78 0.92
CA ASP A 157 -9.97 12.64 2.37
C ASP A 157 -9.07 11.52 2.91
N ILE A 158 -9.11 10.32 2.30
CA ILE A 158 -8.28 9.18 2.71
C ILE A 158 -6.80 9.42 2.45
N ALA A 159 -6.44 9.95 1.28
CA ALA A 159 -5.05 10.22 0.94
C ALA A 159 -4.42 11.22 1.92
N TYR A 160 -5.10 12.31 2.24
CA TYR A 160 -4.64 13.31 3.20
C TYR A 160 -4.54 12.75 4.62
N ALA A 161 -5.58 12.07 5.09
CA ALA A 161 -5.58 11.51 6.44
C ALA A 161 -4.47 10.44 6.62
N GLY A 162 -4.30 9.55 5.65
CA GLY A 162 -3.24 8.54 5.64
C GLY A 162 -1.84 9.15 5.58
N ASN A 163 -1.66 10.20 4.79
CA ASN A 163 -0.39 10.93 4.70
C ASN A 163 -0.03 11.59 6.03
N ILE A 164 -0.95 12.35 6.63
CA ILE A 164 -0.74 13.00 7.94
C ILE A 164 -0.37 11.95 9.00
N ARG A 165 -1.13 10.85 9.07
CA ARG A 165 -0.87 9.76 10.01
C ARG A 165 0.52 9.17 9.82
N THR A 166 0.89 8.87 8.56
CA THR A 166 2.16 8.25 8.23
C THR A 166 3.34 9.15 8.53
N CYS A 167 3.29 10.40 8.08
CA CYS A 167 4.38 11.36 8.29
C CYS A 167 4.59 11.69 9.78
N LYS A 168 3.54 11.61 10.60
CA LYS A 168 3.62 11.86 12.03
C LYS A 168 4.15 10.66 12.83
N GLU A 169 3.74 9.43 12.48
CA GLU A 169 3.91 8.29 13.38
C GLU A 169 4.59 7.07 12.73
N HIS A 170 4.72 7.05 11.40
CA HIS A 170 5.13 5.85 10.66
C HIS A 170 6.27 6.09 9.67
N ILE A 171 7.15 7.04 9.97
CA ILE A 171 8.44 7.22 9.28
C ILE A 171 9.55 6.45 10.00
N TYR A 172 10.63 6.11 9.28
CA TYR A 172 11.76 5.38 9.86
C TYR A 172 12.40 6.10 11.03
N ASP A 173 12.47 7.42 11.02
CA ASP A 173 13.06 8.21 12.10
C ASP A 173 12.33 7.97 13.43
N GLU A 174 11.01 7.96 13.44
CA GLU A 174 10.20 7.66 14.63
C GLU A 174 10.36 6.18 15.04
N ARG A 175 10.37 5.25 14.07
CA ARG A 175 10.63 3.83 14.37
C ARG A 175 11.99 3.58 15.03
N MET A 176 13.03 4.29 14.58
CA MET A 176 14.36 4.17 15.15
C MET A 176 14.47 4.78 16.54
N LYS A 177 13.80 5.91 16.80
CA LYS A 177 13.71 6.49 18.15
C LYS A 177 13.06 5.50 19.13
N ASP A 178 11.91 4.92 18.77
CA ASP A 178 11.21 3.93 19.60
C ASP A 178 12.07 2.70 19.86
N LEU A 179 12.75 2.19 18.84
CA LEU A 179 13.62 1.02 18.95
C LEU A 179 14.81 1.28 19.87
N ILE A 180 15.49 2.42 19.72
CA ILE A 180 16.64 2.81 20.54
C ILE A 180 16.19 3.06 21.99
N GLY A 181 15.06 3.75 22.19
CA GLY A 181 14.48 3.97 23.52
C GLY A 181 14.24 2.65 24.26
N SER A 182 13.59 1.70 23.59
CA SER A 182 13.29 0.37 24.16
C SER A 182 14.55 -0.50 24.38
N ALA A 183 15.65 -0.23 23.69
CA ALA A 183 16.90 -0.99 23.87
C ALA A 183 17.77 -0.46 25.02
N LEU A 184 17.49 0.78 25.48
CA LEU A 184 18.22 1.43 26.58
C LEU A 184 17.54 1.24 27.96
N GLU A 185 16.31 0.74 27.97
CA GLU A 185 15.57 0.32 29.18
C GLU A 185 15.93 -1.13 29.57
#